data_05be45fef7db0625fe9f9c3731520eef
#
_entry.id   05be45fef7db0625fe9f9c3731520eef
#
_cell.length_a   1.000
_cell.length_b   1.000
_cell.length_c   1.000
_cell.angle_alpha   90.00
_cell.angle_beta   90.00
_cell.angle_gamma   90.00
#
_symmetry.space_group_name_H-M   'P 1'
#
loop_
_entity.id
_entity.type
_entity.pdbx_description
1 polymer ?
#
loop_
_entity_poly.entity_id
_entity_poly.type
_entity_poly.pdbx_seq_one_letter_code
_entity_poly.pdbx_strand_id
1 'polypeptide(L)'
;MKYNQNTKIMQITEKTLIVGVDIAKEIHHARAFDFRGIEYGKRIEFSNDIDGMKRFLKWAADIMNKSNKEHLMVGMEPTGHYWLCFAQFLRDKKHKVVLVNPFHVKRSKEFDDNSPTKNDRKDPKTIAMLVKDGRYVEPNIPEGIYSELRIAVDIREMLTKDLNKIKNRVARWLDIYFPEFNKVFADWEGKAALITLKEFPTPAKILGIGAEEILAAWKKEINRAVGAKRALKLIEAASQSVGKRDGIEMAEVEIKIILEQYEMLVKQLKKIESKIEELFMQVPGANEMLSIKGVGVITAAIFIAEVGDITRYEHPKQIQKLAGYNLVENSSGQHKGQTTISKRGRRRLRSALYKMIMPILANNKEFQELHKYYTTRKENPLKKKQSMIVLCCKLIRVFFVILKKGVKYNGNKMLRDIKRPEIRNAA
;
A
#
# COMPACT_ATOMS: atom_id res chain seq x y z
N MET A 1 19.71 7.80 -12.46
CA MET A 1 20.16 9.11 -11.92
C MET A 1 20.57 8.95 -10.48
N LYS A 2 21.77 9.33 -10.10
CA LYS A 2 22.06 9.65 -8.72
C LYS A 2 21.25 10.91 -8.43
N TYR A 3 20.21 10.81 -7.62
CA TYR A 3 19.50 11.97 -7.09
C TYR A 3 20.54 12.75 -6.29
N ASN A 4 21.16 13.71 -6.97
CA ASN A 4 22.34 14.34 -6.41
C ASN A 4 21.86 15.34 -5.36
N GLN A 5 22.20 15.11 -4.11
CA GLN A 5 21.91 16.04 -3.02
C GLN A 5 22.36 17.46 -3.41
N ASN A 6 23.47 17.57 -4.14
CA ASN A 6 23.96 18.83 -4.66
C ASN A 6 22.93 19.56 -5.54
N THR A 7 22.20 18.86 -6.42
CA THR A 7 21.15 19.49 -7.24
C THR A 7 20.05 20.12 -6.39
N LYS A 8 19.71 19.51 -5.25
CA LYS A 8 18.72 20.05 -4.32
C LYS A 8 19.26 21.24 -3.55
N ILE A 9 20.53 21.21 -3.14
CA ILE A 9 21.21 22.34 -2.48
C ILE A 9 21.30 23.52 -3.45
N MET A 10 21.64 23.29 -4.71
CA MET A 10 21.72 24.33 -5.75
C MET A 10 20.38 25.03 -6.04
N GLN A 11 19.24 24.42 -5.70
CA GLN A 11 17.92 25.07 -5.80
C GLN A 11 17.66 26.07 -4.67
N ILE A 12 18.51 26.08 -3.65
CA ILE A 12 18.40 26.95 -2.47
C ILE A 12 19.48 28.02 -2.61
N THR A 13 19.05 29.21 -2.96
CA THR A 13 19.91 30.36 -3.19
C THR A 13 19.76 31.41 -2.11
N GLU A 14 20.54 32.46 -2.19
CA GLU A 14 20.40 33.62 -1.31
C GLU A 14 19.02 34.29 -1.37
N LYS A 15 18.29 34.10 -2.50
CA LYS A 15 16.91 34.59 -2.69
C LYS A 15 15.84 33.66 -2.09
N THR A 16 16.23 32.55 -1.47
CA THR A 16 15.32 31.56 -0.91
C THR A 16 15.13 31.76 0.59
N LEU A 17 13.87 31.89 1.03
CA LEU A 17 13.49 31.76 2.43
C LEU A 17 13.10 30.30 2.68
N ILE A 18 13.78 29.64 3.60
CA ILE A 18 13.48 28.29 4.04
C ILE A 18 12.66 28.38 5.31
N VAL A 19 11.47 27.76 5.33
CA VAL A 19 10.65 27.68 6.53
C VAL A 19 10.49 26.22 6.91
N GLY A 20 10.95 25.88 8.11
CA GLY A 20 10.64 24.58 8.72
C GLY A 20 9.35 24.69 9.52
N VAL A 21 8.45 23.72 9.34
CA VAL A 21 7.16 23.68 10.02
C VAL A 21 7.00 22.34 10.72
N ASP A 22 6.80 22.40 12.02
CA ASP A 22 6.35 21.27 12.81
C ASP A 22 4.82 21.20 12.77
N ILE A 23 4.30 20.07 12.29
CA ILE A 23 2.88 19.87 12.01
C ILE A 23 2.23 19.16 13.19
N ALA A 24 1.18 19.78 13.74
CA ALA A 24 0.31 19.18 14.74
C ALA A 24 -1.17 19.24 14.31
N LYS A 25 -2.05 18.67 15.12
CA LYS A 25 -3.48 18.61 14.82
C LYS A 25 -4.12 20.00 14.78
N GLU A 26 -3.80 20.83 15.77
CA GLU A 26 -4.48 22.10 16.03
C GLU A 26 -3.59 23.32 15.75
N ILE A 27 -2.36 23.30 16.23
CA ILE A 27 -1.43 24.43 16.15
C ILE A 27 -0.12 23.97 15.53
N HIS A 28 0.30 24.63 14.48
CA HIS A 28 1.58 24.43 13.80
C HIS A 28 2.60 25.45 14.31
N HIS A 29 3.88 25.03 14.35
CA HIS A 29 5.00 25.89 14.73
C HIS A 29 5.95 26.06 13.54
N ALA A 30 6.35 27.30 13.25
CA ALA A 30 7.24 27.59 12.14
C ALA A 30 8.38 28.54 12.52
N ARG A 31 9.53 28.31 11.85
CA ARG A 31 10.72 29.16 11.93
C ARG A 31 11.33 29.34 10.55
N ALA A 32 11.87 30.53 10.27
CA ALA A 32 12.39 30.90 8.96
C ALA A 32 13.91 31.07 8.97
N PHE A 33 14.58 30.62 7.92
CA PHE A 33 16.03 30.62 7.80
C PHE A 33 16.46 30.96 6.37
N ASP A 34 17.68 31.44 6.21
CA ASP A 34 18.30 31.59 4.90
C ASP A 34 19.07 30.31 4.47
N PHE A 35 19.69 30.38 3.29
CA PHE A 35 20.51 29.31 2.72
C PHE A 35 21.74 28.94 3.56
N ARG A 36 22.22 29.83 4.45
CA ARG A 36 23.31 29.58 5.37
C ARG A 36 22.85 28.95 6.67
N GLY A 37 21.56 29.07 7.00
CA GLY A 37 20.96 28.62 8.26
C GLY A 37 20.84 29.74 9.31
N ILE A 38 20.94 30.98 8.88
CA ILE A 38 20.71 32.15 9.76
C ILE A 38 19.19 32.34 9.88
N GLU A 39 18.71 32.50 11.11
CA GLU A 39 17.29 32.68 11.39
C GLU A 39 16.83 34.12 11.11
N TYR A 40 15.65 34.25 10.52
CA TYR A 40 14.98 35.49 10.22
C TYR A 40 13.66 35.62 10.97
N GLY A 41 13.50 36.74 11.66
CA GLY A 41 12.27 37.08 12.40
C GLY A 41 12.05 36.22 13.65
N LYS A 42 10.89 36.40 14.27
CA LYS A 42 10.45 35.59 15.40
C LYS A 42 9.68 34.34 14.88
N ARG A 43 9.75 33.23 15.63
CA ARG A 43 8.90 32.06 15.38
C ARG A 43 7.43 32.48 15.36
N ILE A 44 6.63 31.73 14.59
CA ILE A 44 5.18 31.87 14.57
C ILE A 44 4.51 30.56 14.98
N GLU A 45 3.39 30.70 15.68
CA GLU A 45 2.43 29.65 15.95
C GLU A 45 1.14 29.99 15.21
N PHE A 46 0.55 29.05 14.48
CA PHE A 46 -0.65 29.28 13.70
C PHE A 46 -1.57 28.06 13.71
N SER A 47 -2.88 28.31 13.70
CA SER A 47 -3.91 27.27 13.72
C SER A 47 -4.00 26.53 12.39
N ASN A 48 -4.43 25.27 12.45
CA ASN A 48 -4.65 24.42 11.26
C ASN A 48 -6.02 24.72 10.62
N ASP A 49 -6.26 25.99 10.32
CA ASP A 49 -7.43 26.53 9.63
C ASP A 49 -7.02 27.58 8.62
N ILE A 50 -8.00 28.11 7.87
CA ILE A 50 -7.73 29.07 6.79
C ILE A 50 -7.12 30.37 7.30
N ASP A 51 -7.51 30.83 8.49
CA ASP A 51 -7.02 32.08 9.06
C ASP A 51 -5.58 31.93 9.58
N GLY A 52 -5.28 30.79 10.22
CA GLY A 52 -3.92 30.44 10.59
C GLY A 52 -3.00 30.31 9.38
N MET A 53 -3.45 29.66 8.32
CA MET A 53 -2.67 29.53 7.07
C MET A 53 -2.45 30.87 6.38
N LYS A 54 -3.44 31.78 6.36
CA LYS A 54 -3.28 33.14 5.86
C LYS A 54 -2.30 33.95 6.72
N ARG A 55 -2.38 33.81 8.06
CA ARG A 55 -1.46 34.45 8.99
C ARG A 55 -0.02 33.96 8.77
N PHE A 56 0.17 32.68 8.54
CA PHE A 56 1.48 32.12 8.17
C PHE A 56 2.04 32.76 6.89
N LEU A 57 1.23 32.85 5.82
CA LEU A 57 1.69 33.47 4.57
C LEU A 57 2.04 34.94 4.74
N LYS A 58 1.23 35.69 5.48
CA LYS A 58 1.53 37.09 5.79
C LYS A 58 2.85 37.21 6.53
N TRP A 59 3.06 36.42 7.56
CA TRP A 59 4.32 36.40 8.32
C TRP A 59 5.53 36.05 7.42
N ALA A 60 5.40 35.07 6.56
CA ALA A 60 6.45 34.67 5.63
C ALA A 60 6.74 35.78 4.61
N ALA A 61 5.71 36.44 4.07
CA ALA A 61 5.84 37.54 3.13
C ALA A 61 6.53 38.77 3.78
N ASP A 62 6.18 39.11 5.01
CA ASP A 62 6.81 40.18 5.76
C ASP A 62 8.33 39.95 5.96
N ILE A 63 8.71 38.70 6.26
CA ILE A 63 10.13 38.33 6.36
C ILE A 63 10.80 38.40 4.99
N MET A 64 10.19 37.87 3.94
CA MET A 64 10.72 37.90 2.58
C MET A 64 10.99 39.32 2.10
N ASN A 65 10.04 40.22 2.30
CA ASN A 65 10.18 41.64 1.94
C ASN A 65 11.33 42.32 2.69
N LYS A 66 11.43 42.13 4.01
CA LYS A 66 12.48 42.71 4.83
C LYS A 66 13.88 42.17 4.55
N SER A 67 13.98 40.93 4.07
CA SER A 67 15.25 40.21 3.83
C SER A 67 15.58 40.03 2.33
N ASN A 68 14.84 40.71 1.45
CA ASN A 68 15.00 40.63 -0.03
C ASN A 68 15.01 39.20 -0.56
N LYS A 69 14.05 38.37 -0.10
CA LYS A 69 13.84 36.98 -0.56
C LYS A 69 12.70 36.92 -1.60
N GLU A 70 12.87 36.08 -2.62
CA GLU A 70 11.93 35.96 -3.73
C GLU A 70 11.19 34.61 -3.74
N HIS A 71 11.78 33.58 -3.15
CA HIS A 71 11.28 32.22 -3.17
C HIS A 71 11.02 31.70 -1.76
N LEU A 72 9.80 31.18 -1.52
CA LEU A 72 9.45 30.51 -0.29
C LEU A 72 9.53 28.98 -0.49
N MET A 73 10.33 28.31 0.34
CA MET A 73 10.41 26.86 0.42
C MET A 73 10.00 26.38 1.81
N VAL A 74 8.90 25.63 1.90
CA VAL A 74 8.36 25.16 3.19
C VAL A 74 8.66 23.68 3.35
N GLY A 75 9.43 23.35 4.38
CA GLY A 75 9.73 22.00 4.81
C GLY A 75 8.83 21.53 5.93
N MET A 76 8.36 20.28 5.86
CA MET A 76 7.49 19.68 6.87
C MET A 76 7.95 18.26 7.20
N GLU A 77 7.74 17.83 8.44
CA GLU A 77 7.73 16.42 8.78
C GLU A 77 6.31 15.87 8.54
N PRO A 78 6.12 14.79 7.72
CA PRO A 78 4.79 14.26 7.42
C PRO A 78 4.24 13.44 8.61
N THR A 79 3.82 14.14 9.66
CA THR A 79 3.18 13.53 10.84
C THR A 79 1.71 13.26 10.55
N GLY A 80 1.34 11.98 10.48
CA GLY A 80 -0.03 11.56 10.20
C GLY A 80 -0.56 12.11 8.87
N HIS A 81 -1.76 12.71 8.90
CA HIS A 81 -2.43 13.33 7.75
C HIS A 81 -2.55 14.85 7.85
N TYR A 82 -2.19 15.44 8.97
CA TYR A 82 -2.42 16.87 9.28
C TYR A 82 -1.66 17.84 8.36
N TRP A 83 -0.57 17.38 7.74
CA TRP A 83 0.21 18.18 6.80
C TRP A 83 -0.46 18.37 5.43
N LEU A 84 -1.43 17.51 5.05
CA LEU A 84 -2.00 17.46 3.71
C LEU A 84 -2.74 18.76 3.33
N CYS A 85 -3.59 19.27 4.23
CA CYS A 85 -4.37 20.50 3.98
C CYS A 85 -3.44 21.71 3.82
N PHE A 86 -2.44 21.83 4.68
CA PHE A 86 -1.48 22.93 4.61
C PHE A 86 -0.58 22.83 3.38
N ALA A 87 -0.13 21.62 3.03
CA ALA A 87 0.64 21.41 1.81
C ALA A 87 -0.17 21.73 0.54
N GLN A 88 -1.46 21.37 0.50
CA GLN A 88 -2.34 21.74 -0.61
C GLN A 88 -2.53 23.26 -0.70
N PHE A 89 -2.83 23.91 0.42
CA PHE A 89 -2.97 25.38 0.48
C PHE A 89 -1.73 26.11 -0.05
N LEU A 90 -0.53 25.67 0.34
CA LEU A 90 0.72 26.25 -0.15
C LEU A 90 0.95 26.03 -1.65
N ARG A 91 0.63 24.84 -2.14
CA ARG A 91 0.73 24.50 -3.57
C ARG A 91 -0.23 25.34 -4.44
N ASP A 92 -1.45 25.54 -3.97
CA ASP A 92 -2.45 26.40 -4.66
C ASP A 92 -1.94 27.85 -4.78
N LYS A 93 -1.11 28.27 -3.83
CA LYS A 93 -0.39 29.56 -3.85
C LYS A 93 0.96 29.51 -4.58
N LYS A 94 1.28 28.38 -5.25
CA LYS A 94 2.51 28.15 -6.03
C LYS A 94 3.80 28.18 -5.19
N HIS A 95 3.71 27.95 -3.89
CA HIS A 95 4.88 27.83 -3.04
C HIS A 95 5.45 26.41 -3.06
N LYS A 96 6.76 26.31 -2.93
CA LYS A 96 7.44 25.03 -2.92
C LYS A 96 7.32 24.32 -1.58
N VAL A 97 6.72 23.14 -1.58
CA VAL A 97 6.55 22.27 -0.41
C VAL A 97 7.48 21.08 -0.51
N VAL A 98 8.19 20.78 0.56
CA VAL A 98 9.09 19.63 0.66
C VAL A 98 8.90 18.88 1.98
N LEU A 99 9.14 17.59 1.98
CA LEU A 99 9.03 16.73 3.16
C LEU A 99 10.40 16.26 3.61
N VAL A 100 10.63 16.26 4.91
CA VAL A 100 11.80 15.66 5.54
C VAL A 100 11.46 14.31 6.14
N ASN A 101 12.44 13.40 6.17
CA ASN A 101 12.21 12.08 6.74
C ASN A 101 12.19 12.17 8.29
N PRO A 102 11.14 11.67 8.97
CA PRO A 102 11.04 11.65 10.44
C PRO A 102 12.26 11.02 11.13
N PHE A 103 12.82 9.98 10.53
CA PHE A 103 14.04 9.36 11.04
C PHE A 103 15.24 10.31 11.04
N HIS A 104 15.37 11.16 10.01
CA HIS A 104 16.45 12.16 9.96
C HIS A 104 16.20 13.27 10.97
N VAL A 105 14.94 13.72 11.13
CA VAL A 105 14.57 14.74 12.12
C VAL A 105 14.96 14.25 13.52
N LYS A 106 14.54 13.01 13.88
CA LYS A 106 14.89 12.41 15.17
C LYS A 106 16.40 12.37 15.43
N ARG A 107 17.19 11.90 14.45
CA ARG A 107 18.64 11.80 14.60
C ARG A 107 19.34 13.15 14.60
N SER A 108 18.87 14.11 13.81
CA SER A 108 19.50 15.43 13.74
C SER A 108 19.29 16.26 15.02
N LYS A 109 18.23 15.99 15.78
CA LYS A 109 18.02 16.60 17.10
C LYS A 109 19.13 16.26 18.09
N GLU A 110 19.68 15.06 18.01
CA GLU A 110 20.75 14.58 18.88
C GLU A 110 22.09 15.29 18.63
N PHE A 111 22.28 15.93 17.46
CA PHE A 111 23.50 16.68 17.11
C PHE A 111 23.51 18.11 17.65
N ASP A 112 22.35 18.76 17.79
CA ASP A 112 22.25 20.16 18.22
C ASP A 112 22.34 20.32 19.74
N ASP A 113 22.02 19.24 20.50
CA ASP A 113 21.94 19.32 21.96
C ASP A 113 21.98 17.87 22.49
N ASN A 114 22.99 17.56 23.28
CA ASN A 114 23.17 16.24 23.91
C ASN A 114 22.07 15.89 24.95
N SER A 115 20.92 16.61 24.87
CA SER A 115 19.77 16.46 25.75
C SER A 115 18.60 15.77 25.01
N PRO A 116 18.06 14.65 25.53
CA PRO A 116 16.92 13.94 24.94
C PRO A 116 15.57 14.65 25.12
N THR A 117 15.56 15.90 25.59
CA THR A 117 14.32 16.66 25.84
C THR A 117 13.56 16.93 24.56
N LYS A 118 12.34 16.41 24.47
CA LYS A 118 11.33 16.78 23.47
C LYS A 118 10.95 18.25 23.67
N ASN A 119 11.28 19.08 22.70
CA ASN A 119 10.88 20.47 22.72
C ASN A 119 10.38 20.85 21.32
N ASP A 120 9.07 21.06 21.17
CA ASP A 120 8.38 21.45 19.93
C ASP A 120 8.94 22.75 19.32
N ARG A 121 9.75 23.51 20.08
CA ARG A 121 10.45 24.71 19.63
C ARG A 121 11.68 24.40 18.75
N LYS A 122 12.26 23.19 18.87
CA LYS A 122 13.48 22.78 18.14
C LYS A 122 13.15 22.16 16.78
N ASP A 123 11.99 21.52 16.65
CA ASP A 123 11.60 20.74 15.48
C ASP A 123 11.58 21.56 14.19
N PRO A 124 10.99 22.79 14.15
CA PRO A 124 11.01 23.61 12.94
C PRO A 124 12.42 23.98 12.48
N LYS A 125 13.37 24.24 13.40
CA LYS A 125 14.77 24.53 13.07
C LYS A 125 15.42 23.31 12.42
N THR A 126 15.31 22.15 13.05
CA THR A 126 15.88 20.89 12.54
C THR A 126 15.34 20.55 11.15
N ILE A 127 14.02 20.75 10.92
CA ILE A 127 13.38 20.57 9.62
C ILE A 127 13.98 21.51 8.59
N ALA A 128 14.12 22.80 8.91
CA ALA A 128 14.71 23.80 8.01
C ALA A 128 16.18 23.46 7.66
N MET A 129 16.99 23.03 8.64
CA MET A 129 18.38 22.63 8.40
C MET A 129 18.48 21.41 7.49
N LEU A 130 17.61 20.41 7.65
CA LEU A 130 17.54 19.26 6.74
C LEU A 130 17.16 19.68 5.32
N VAL A 131 16.25 20.64 5.16
CA VAL A 131 15.89 21.23 3.86
C VAL A 131 17.10 21.93 3.26
N LYS A 132 17.75 22.81 4.01
CA LYS A 132 18.97 23.52 3.59
C LYS A 132 20.04 22.57 3.08
N ASP A 133 20.23 21.45 3.73
CA ASP A 133 21.21 20.44 3.37
C ASP A 133 20.75 19.52 2.22
N GLY A 134 19.64 19.81 1.54
CA GLY A 134 19.10 19.00 0.44
C GLY A 134 18.57 17.63 0.87
N ARG A 135 18.35 17.40 2.16
CA ARG A 135 17.85 16.12 2.74
C ARG A 135 16.34 16.06 2.78
N TYR A 136 15.70 16.46 1.70
CA TYR A 136 14.25 16.49 1.56
C TYR A 136 13.76 15.68 0.36
N VAL A 137 12.47 15.46 0.28
CA VAL A 137 11.77 14.91 -0.88
C VAL A 137 10.59 15.81 -1.24
N GLU A 138 10.33 15.98 -2.52
CA GLU A 138 9.10 16.63 -2.97
C GLU A 138 7.93 15.65 -2.79
N PRO A 139 6.84 16.06 -2.11
CA PRO A 139 5.72 15.17 -1.88
C PRO A 139 5.04 14.76 -3.18
N ASN A 140 4.72 13.49 -3.29
CA ASN A 140 3.84 13.01 -4.33
C ASN A 140 2.39 13.05 -3.81
N ILE A 141 1.74 14.19 -3.98
CA ILE A 141 0.30 14.35 -3.74
C ILE A 141 -0.37 14.08 -5.09
N PRO A 142 -1.10 12.97 -5.24
CA PRO A 142 -1.78 12.68 -6.49
C PRO A 142 -2.92 13.69 -6.73
N GLU A 143 -3.20 13.97 -8.00
CA GLU A 143 -4.25 14.87 -8.44
C GLU A 143 -5.21 14.18 -9.43
N GLY A 144 -6.42 14.71 -9.59
CA GLY A 144 -7.40 14.20 -10.53
C GLY A 144 -7.67 12.70 -10.36
N ILE A 145 -7.69 11.96 -11.46
CA ILE A 145 -7.99 10.53 -11.49
C ILE A 145 -7.06 9.69 -10.61
N TYR A 146 -5.78 10.09 -10.47
CA TYR A 146 -4.82 9.37 -9.62
C TYR A 146 -5.12 9.55 -8.12
N SER A 147 -5.68 10.70 -7.73
CA SER A 147 -6.15 10.94 -6.36
C SER A 147 -7.36 10.09 -6.03
N GLU A 148 -8.37 10.10 -6.91
CA GLU A 148 -9.58 9.29 -6.77
C GLU A 148 -9.23 7.80 -6.66
N LEU A 149 -8.41 7.30 -7.58
CA LEU A 149 -7.97 5.91 -7.58
C LEU A 149 -7.21 5.53 -6.31
N ARG A 150 -6.39 6.45 -5.78
CA ARG A 150 -5.66 6.20 -4.54
C ARG A 150 -6.58 6.08 -3.34
N ILE A 151 -7.55 7.00 -3.21
CA ILE A 151 -8.55 6.96 -2.14
C ILE A 151 -9.38 5.67 -2.24
N ALA A 152 -9.85 5.31 -3.44
CA ALA A 152 -10.61 4.10 -3.65
C ALA A 152 -9.82 2.82 -3.25
N VAL A 153 -8.53 2.76 -3.59
CA VAL A 153 -7.63 1.67 -3.18
C VAL A 153 -7.39 1.67 -1.68
N ASP A 154 -7.31 2.84 -1.03
CA ASP A 154 -7.16 2.96 0.43
C ASP A 154 -8.41 2.42 1.14
N ILE A 155 -9.61 2.78 0.66
CA ILE A 155 -10.89 2.25 1.16
C ILE A 155 -10.95 0.72 1.00
N ARG A 156 -10.58 0.20 -0.19
CA ARG A 156 -10.54 -1.24 -0.42
C ARG A 156 -9.60 -1.97 0.55
N GLU A 157 -8.43 -1.40 0.82
CA GLU A 157 -7.49 -2.01 1.78
C GLU A 157 -8.06 -2.02 3.20
N MET A 158 -8.71 -0.94 3.62
CA MET A 158 -9.40 -0.87 4.91
C MET A 158 -10.48 -1.96 5.02
N LEU A 159 -11.40 -2.03 4.05
CA LEU A 159 -12.46 -3.03 4.03
C LEU A 159 -11.91 -4.47 4.00
N THR A 160 -10.82 -4.72 3.24
CA THR A 160 -10.18 -6.04 3.22
C THR A 160 -9.60 -6.42 4.58
N LYS A 161 -8.99 -5.47 5.30
CA LYS A 161 -8.48 -5.72 6.66
C LYS A 161 -9.60 -6.02 7.63
N ASP A 162 -10.70 -5.28 7.56
CA ASP A 162 -11.84 -5.48 8.44
C ASP A 162 -12.55 -6.80 8.13
N LEU A 163 -12.72 -7.15 6.85
CA LEU A 163 -13.23 -8.45 6.45
C LEU A 163 -12.38 -9.61 7.01
N ASN A 164 -11.05 -9.50 6.97
CA ASN A 164 -10.18 -10.51 7.56
C ASN A 164 -10.34 -10.63 9.09
N LYS A 165 -10.57 -9.51 9.79
CA LYS A 165 -10.87 -9.55 11.24
C LYS A 165 -12.18 -10.30 11.49
N ILE A 166 -13.21 -10.03 10.70
CA ILE A 166 -14.50 -10.71 10.80
C ILE A 166 -14.35 -12.22 10.52
N LYS A 167 -13.62 -12.60 9.47
CA LYS A 167 -13.32 -14.00 9.17
C LYS A 167 -12.64 -14.72 10.34
N ASN A 168 -11.69 -14.07 10.99
CA ASN A 168 -11.03 -14.63 12.17
C ASN A 168 -12.00 -14.75 13.36
N ARG A 169 -12.97 -13.83 13.49
CA ARG A 169 -14.01 -13.94 14.54
C ARG A 169 -14.94 -15.14 14.29
N VAL A 170 -15.35 -15.38 13.04
CA VAL A 170 -16.13 -16.57 12.69
C VAL A 170 -15.34 -17.84 13.00
N ALA A 171 -14.08 -17.92 12.58
CA ALA A 171 -13.22 -19.08 12.85
C ALA A 171 -13.10 -19.34 14.36
N ARG A 172 -12.84 -18.28 15.16
CA ARG A 172 -12.79 -18.40 16.62
C ARG A 172 -14.12 -18.88 17.22
N TRP A 173 -15.25 -18.37 16.71
CA TRP A 173 -16.56 -18.78 17.17
C TRP A 173 -16.78 -20.28 16.91
N LEU A 174 -16.43 -20.76 15.70
CA LEU A 174 -16.50 -22.17 15.34
C LEU A 174 -15.62 -23.04 16.25
N ASP A 175 -14.38 -22.61 16.50
CA ASP A 175 -13.45 -23.34 17.37
C ASP A 175 -13.98 -23.50 18.81
N ILE A 176 -14.82 -22.57 19.30
CA ILE A 176 -15.40 -22.60 20.64
C ILE A 176 -16.69 -23.41 20.68
N TYR A 177 -17.60 -23.19 19.74
CA TYR A 177 -18.98 -23.68 19.84
C TYR A 177 -19.30 -24.84 18.91
N PHE A 178 -18.55 -24.99 17.79
CA PHE A 178 -18.72 -26.10 16.84
C PHE A 178 -17.43 -26.43 16.10
N PRO A 179 -16.41 -26.95 16.77
CA PRO A 179 -15.09 -27.21 16.14
C PRO A 179 -15.13 -28.22 14.99
N GLU A 180 -16.09 -29.14 15.00
CA GLU A 180 -16.26 -30.15 13.95
C GLU A 180 -16.87 -29.60 12.65
N PHE A 181 -17.39 -28.37 12.65
CA PHE A 181 -17.98 -27.73 11.46
C PHE A 181 -17.04 -27.76 10.25
N ASN A 182 -15.75 -27.51 10.47
CA ASN A 182 -14.74 -27.53 9.42
C ASN A 182 -14.47 -28.92 8.83
N LYS A 183 -14.88 -30.01 9.48
CA LYS A 183 -14.82 -31.38 8.92
C LYS A 183 -15.90 -31.60 7.87
N VAL A 184 -16.99 -30.84 7.91
CA VAL A 184 -18.12 -30.90 6.97
C VAL A 184 -17.96 -29.89 5.84
N PHE A 185 -17.56 -28.66 6.19
CA PHE A 185 -17.37 -27.56 5.27
C PHE A 185 -15.91 -27.11 5.30
N ALA A 186 -15.17 -27.41 4.24
CA ALA A 186 -13.77 -26.98 4.10
C ALA A 186 -13.63 -25.45 4.08
N ASP A 187 -14.70 -24.75 3.70
CA ASP A 187 -14.78 -23.29 3.67
C ASP A 187 -16.16 -22.88 4.18
N TRP A 188 -16.18 -22.16 5.30
CA TRP A 188 -17.41 -21.65 5.92
C TRP A 188 -18.05 -20.51 5.09
N GLU A 189 -17.30 -19.88 4.17
CA GLU A 189 -17.85 -18.86 3.27
C GLU A 189 -18.68 -19.45 2.13
N GLY A 190 -18.72 -20.76 2.00
CA GLY A 190 -19.57 -21.47 1.04
C GLY A 190 -21.06 -21.29 1.35
N LYS A 191 -21.92 -21.19 0.31
CA LYS A 191 -23.35 -20.91 0.47
C LYS A 191 -24.04 -21.82 1.50
N ALA A 192 -23.85 -23.14 1.42
CA ALA A 192 -24.49 -24.08 2.36
C ALA A 192 -24.00 -23.88 3.81
N ALA A 193 -22.71 -23.58 3.98
CA ALA A 193 -22.16 -23.31 5.31
C ALA A 193 -22.71 -22.01 5.89
N LEU A 194 -22.80 -20.94 5.09
CA LEU A 194 -23.40 -19.67 5.51
C LEU A 194 -24.87 -19.80 5.91
N ILE A 195 -25.68 -20.54 5.13
CA ILE A 195 -27.08 -20.81 5.47
C ILE A 195 -27.15 -21.57 6.81
N THR A 196 -26.29 -22.59 6.97
CA THR A 196 -26.22 -23.35 8.22
C THR A 196 -25.90 -22.46 9.41
N LEU A 197 -24.88 -21.61 9.30
CA LEU A 197 -24.47 -20.71 10.38
C LEU A 197 -25.52 -19.63 10.70
N LYS A 198 -26.35 -19.23 9.74
CA LYS A 198 -27.41 -18.25 9.94
C LYS A 198 -28.65 -18.85 10.64
N GLU A 199 -29.08 -20.01 10.13
CA GLU A 199 -30.36 -20.60 10.56
C GLU A 199 -30.19 -21.53 11.76
N PHE A 200 -29.15 -22.36 11.78
CA PHE A 200 -28.90 -23.36 12.81
C PHE A 200 -27.43 -23.51 13.18
N PRO A 201 -26.85 -22.43 13.78
CA PRO A 201 -25.39 -22.34 13.98
C PRO A 201 -24.83 -23.35 14.98
N THR A 202 -25.63 -23.88 15.88
CA THR A 202 -25.19 -24.72 17.00
C THR A 202 -25.46 -26.20 16.79
N PRO A 203 -24.64 -27.12 17.34
CA PRO A 203 -24.91 -28.55 17.29
C PRO A 203 -26.32 -28.95 17.80
N ALA A 204 -26.80 -28.33 18.87
CA ALA A 204 -28.12 -28.62 19.42
C ALA A 204 -29.26 -28.32 18.43
N LYS A 205 -29.18 -27.17 17.72
CA LYS A 205 -30.17 -26.83 16.68
C LYS A 205 -30.14 -27.80 15.50
N ILE A 206 -28.94 -28.16 15.03
CA ILE A 206 -28.78 -29.10 13.93
C ILE A 206 -29.39 -30.45 14.25
N LEU A 207 -29.19 -30.95 15.48
CA LEU A 207 -29.79 -32.22 15.94
C LEU A 207 -31.30 -32.12 16.08
N GLY A 208 -31.84 -30.95 16.50
CA GLY A 208 -33.30 -30.75 16.70
C GLY A 208 -34.09 -30.73 15.40
N ILE A 209 -33.51 -30.24 14.27
CA ILE A 209 -34.26 -30.07 13.02
C ILE A 209 -34.14 -31.28 12.07
N GLY A 210 -33.05 -32.04 12.11
CA GLY A 210 -32.86 -33.20 11.25
C GLY A 210 -32.40 -32.87 9.81
N ALA A 211 -32.11 -33.94 9.04
CA ALA A 211 -31.48 -33.82 7.72
C ALA A 211 -32.39 -33.23 6.64
N GLU A 212 -33.68 -33.52 6.70
CA GLU A 212 -34.63 -33.07 5.69
C GLU A 212 -34.84 -31.57 5.70
N GLU A 213 -34.98 -30.98 6.88
CA GLU A 213 -35.14 -29.54 7.03
C GLU A 213 -33.86 -28.78 6.68
N ILE A 214 -32.67 -29.29 7.04
CA ILE A 214 -31.39 -28.75 6.61
C ILE A 214 -31.29 -28.71 5.09
N LEU A 215 -31.68 -29.81 4.43
CA LEU A 215 -31.69 -29.89 2.98
C LEU A 215 -32.68 -28.92 2.34
N ALA A 216 -33.87 -28.77 2.96
CA ALA A 216 -34.88 -27.84 2.49
C ALA A 216 -34.38 -26.40 2.56
N ALA A 217 -33.74 -26.00 3.67
CA ALA A 217 -33.11 -24.69 3.81
C ALA A 217 -32.02 -24.42 2.76
N TRP A 218 -31.13 -25.38 2.55
CA TRP A 218 -30.11 -25.22 1.51
C TRP A 218 -30.68 -25.12 0.10
N LYS A 219 -31.70 -25.92 -0.25
CA LYS A 219 -32.33 -25.92 -1.59
C LYS A 219 -33.06 -24.63 -1.93
N LYS A 220 -33.52 -23.84 -0.92
CA LYS A 220 -34.14 -22.53 -1.17
C LYS A 220 -33.20 -21.56 -1.89
N GLU A 221 -31.90 -21.63 -1.62
CA GLU A 221 -30.91 -20.65 -2.14
C GLU A 221 -29.88 -21.29 -3.09
N ILE A 222 -29.80 -22.63 -3.15
CA ILE A 222 -28.78 -23.35 -3.92
C ILE A 222 -29.45 -24.20 -4.99
N ASN A 223 -29.30 -23.77 -6.25
CA ASN A 223 -29.88 -24.44 -7.42
C ASN A 223 -29.12 -25.71 -7.87
N ARG A 224 -27.97 -26.02 -7.27
CA ARG A 224 -27.19 -27.24 -7.56
C ARG A 224 -27.52 -28.30 -6.52
N ALA A 225 -27.36 -29.59 -6.92
CA ALA A 225 -27.58 -30.72 -6.03
C ALA A 225 -26.72 -30.62 -4.76
N VAL A 226 -27.33 -30.17 -3.66
CA VAL A 226 -26.72 -30.27 -2.33
C VAL A 226 -27.09 -31.63 -1.78
N GLY A 227 -26.10 -32.53 -1.69
CA GLY A 227 -26.38 -33.91 -1.39
C GLY A 227 -26.79 -34.17 0.06
N ALA A 228 -27.80 -35.04 0.25
CA ALA A 228 -28.22 -35.58 1.55
C ALA A 228 -27.03 -36.11 2.37
N LYS A 229 -26.01 -36.64 1.73
CA LYS A 229 -24.79 -37.14 2.35
C LYS A 229 -24.06 -36.06 3.17
N ARG A 230 -24.12 -34.75 2.76
CA ARG A 230 -23.49 -33.68 3.50
C ARG A 230 -24.33 -33.28 4.73
N ALA A 231 -25.66 -33.30 4.62
CA ALA A 231 -26.55 -33.05 5.76
C ALA A 231 -26.40 -34.14 6.84
N LEU A 232 -26.32 -35.42 6.42
CA LEU A 232 -26.04 -36.51 7.36
C LEU A 232 -24.68 -36.36 8.05
N LYS A 233 -23.63 -36.00 7.32
CA LYS A 233 -22.32 -35.69 7.91
C LYS A 233 -22.36 -34.52 8.89
N LEU A 234 -23.21 -33.52 8.64
CA LEU A 234 -23.36 -32.38 9.55
C LEU A 234 -24.05 -32.81 10.86
N ILE A 235 -25.08 -33.69 10.78
CA ILE A 235 -25.72 -34.26 11.96
C ILE A 235 -24.77 -35.14 12.75
N GLU A 236 -23.99 -35.97 12.06
CA GLU A 236 -22.96 -36.80 12.70
C GLU A 236 -21.92 -35.92 13.43
N ALA A 237 -21.41 -34.87 12.76
CA ALA A 237 -20.48 -33.91 13.37
C ALA A 237 -21.10 -33.18 14.58
N ALA A 238 -22.40 -32.84 14.51
CA ALA A 238 -23.13 -32.20 15.61
C ALA A 238 -23.30 -33.13 16.79
N SER A 239 -23.61 -34.41 16.55
CA SER A 239 -23.80 -35.43 17.61
C SER A 239 -22.51 -35.73 18.38
N GLN A 240 -21.36 -35.58 17.73
CA GLN A 240 -20.03 -35.83 18.31
C GLN A 240 -19.33 -34.54 18.76
N SER A 241 -20.03 -33.38 18.75
CA SER A 241 -19.37 -32.10 18.99
C SER A 241 -18.95 -31.96 20.46
N VAL A 242 -17.67 -31.52 20.60
CA VAL A 242 -17.07 -31.14 21.90
C VAL A 242 -17.18 -29.63 22.18
N GLY A 243 -17.95 -28.92 21.34
CA GLY A 243 -18.14 -27.47 21.50
C GLY A 243 -18.74 -27.09 22.85
N LYS A 244 -18.47 -25.87 23.29
CA LYS A 244 -18.95 -25.32 24.54
C LYS A 244 -20.51 -25.30 24.55
N ARG A 245 -21.14 -25.70 25.65
CA ARG A 245 -22.57 -25.82 25.78
C ARG A 245 -23.23 -24.70 26.60
N ASP A 246 -22.43 -23.96 27.39
CA ASP A 246 -22.91 -22.86 28.20
C ASP A 246 -22.90 -21.53 27.46
N GLY A 247 -23.90 -20.70 27.65
CA GLY A 247 -24.03 -19.38 27.02
C GLY A 247 -24.42 -19.44 25.55
N ILE A 248 -25.09 -20.49 25.11
CA ILE A 248 -25.46 -20.78 23.71
C ILE A 248 -26.35 -19.70 23.12
N GLU A 249 -27.33 -19.20 23.86
CA GLU A 249 -28.23 -18.13 23.36
C GLU A 249 -27.44 -16.90 22.92
N MET A 250 -26.46 -16.47 23.73
CA MET A 250 -25.63 -15.31 23.39
C MET A 250 -24.59 -15.63 22.31
N ALA A 251 -24.13 -16.87 22.24
CA ALA A 251 -23.27 -17.31 21.15
C ALA A 251 -24.00 -17.27 19.79
N GLU A 252 -25.29 -17.64 19.77
CA GLU A 252 -26.13 -17.53 18.57
C GLU A 252 -26.36 -16.06 18.15
N VAL A 253 -26.57 -15.18 19.13
CA VAL A 253 -26.65 -13.74 18.87
C VAL A 253 -25.34 -13.23 18.32
N GLU A 254 -24.20 -13.64 18.91
CA GLU A 254 -22.85 -13.22 18.46
C GLU A 254 -22.60 -13.62 17.01
N ILE A 255 -22.85 -14.88 16.64
CA ILE A 255 -22.57 -15.33 15.27
C ILE A 255 -23.45 -14.61 14.24
N LYS A 256 -24.72 -14.33 14.55
CA LYS A 256 -25.61 -13.57 13.68
C LYS A 256 -25.05 -12.17 13.41
N ILE A 257 -24.65 -11.44 14.46
CA ILE A 257 -24.05 -10.13 14.35
C ILE A 257 -22.76 -10.18 13.48
N ILE A 258 -21.91 -11.18 13.71
CA ILE A 258 -20.67 -11.35 12.93
C ILE A 258 -20.96 -11.62 11.45
N LEU A 259 -21.98 -12.45 11.15
CA LEU A 259 -22.35 -12.76 9.76
C LEU A 259 -23.01 -11.56 9.05
N GLU A 260 -23.81 -10.74 9.74
CA GLU A 260 -24.33 -9.49 9.19
C GLU A 260 -23.20 -8.52 8.83
N GLN A 261 -22.21 -8.36 9.72
CA GLN A 261 -21.02 -7.56 9.45
C GLN A 261 -20.22 -8.11 8.25
N TYR A 262 -20.08 -9.43 8.15
CA TYR A 262 -19.42 -10.09 7.03
C TYR A 262 -20.11 -9.76 5.70
N GLU A 263 -21.42 -9.93 5.61
CA GLU A 263 -22.19 -9.67 4.40
C GLU A 263 -22.12 -8.19 3.97
N MET A 264 -22.24 -7.28 4.94
CA MET A 264 -22.09 -5.86 4.70
C MET A 264 -20.72 -5.54 4.10
N LEU A 265 -19.64 -6.06 4.69
CA LEU A 265 -18.29 -5.83 4.20
C LEU A 265 -18.04 -6.44 2.81
N VAL A 266 -18.57 -7.63 2.53
CA VAL A 266 -18.50 -8.25 1.20
C VAL A 266 -19.21 -7.39 0.15
N LYS A 267 -20.41 -6.88 0.49
CA LYS A 267 -21.16 -5.99 -0.41
C LYS A 267 -20.43 -4.67 -0.66
N GLN A 268 -19.87 -4.06 0.39
CA GLN A 268 -19.09 -2.83 0.28
C GLN A 268 -17.81 -3.05 -0.54
N LEU A 269 -17.13 -4.19 -0.34
CA LEU A 269 -15.92 -4.53 -1.08
C LEU A 269 -16.21 -4.68 -2.58
N LYS A 270 -17.30 -5.35 -2.96
CA LYS A 270 -17.72 -5.45 -4.36
C LYS A 270 -18.00 -4.08 -4.96
N LYS A 271 -18.71 -3.20 -4.23
CA LYS A 271 -19.03 -1.85 -4.69
C LYS A 271 -17.76 -1.02 -4.94
N ILE A 272 -16.79 -1.05 -4.02
CA ILE A 272 -15.55 -0.30 -4.19
C ILE A 272 -14.67 -0.89 -5.29
N GLU A 273 -14.65 -2.21 -5.48
CA GLU A 273 -13.92 -2.86 -6.56
C GLU A 273 -14.47 -2.48 -7.93
N SER A 274 -15.79 -2.45 -8.12
CA SER A 274 -16.40 -1.93 -9.37
C SER A 274 -16.01 -0.47 -9.61
N LYS A 275 -15.98 0.36 -8.55
CA LYS A 275 -15.57 1.76 -8.69
C LYS A 275 -14.08 1.91 -9.05
N ILE A 276 -13.24 1.06 -8.49
CA ILE A 276 -11.81 1.01 -8.84
C ILE A 276 -11.64 0.64 -10.33
N GLU A 277 -12.42 -0.32 -10.85
CA GLU A 277 -12.38 -0.69 -12.26
C GLU A 277 -12.77 0.48 -13.17
N GLU A 278 -13.87 1.19 -12.86
CA GLU A 278 -14.30 2.38 -13.59
C GLU A 278 -13.21 3.47 -13.61
N LEU A 279 -12.61 3.77 -12.46
CA LEU A 279 -11.55 4.77 -12.35
C LEU A 279 -10.27 4.35 -13.07
N PHE A 280 -9.92 3.06 -12.97
CA PHE A 280 -8.74 2.51 -13.62
C PHE A 280 -8.82 2.64 -15.14
N MET A 281 -9.99 2.37 -15.74
CA MET A 281 -10.19 2.48 -17.19
C MET A 281 -10.07 3.89 -17.74
N GLN A 282 -10.17 4.91 -16.88
CA GLN A 282 -9.97 6.32 -17.26
C GLN A 282 -8.48 6.72 -17.27
N VAL A 283 -7.59 5.87 -16.73
CA VAL A 283 -6.15 6.17 -16.68
C VAL A 283 -5.52 5.89 -18.06
N PRO A 284 -4.77 6.83 -18.64
CA PRO A 284 -4.05 6.59 -19.90
C PRO A 284 -3.11 5.39 -19.82
N GLY A 285 -3.23 4.46 -20.74
CA GLY A 285 -2.41 3.24 -20.80
C GLY A 285 -2.88 2.09 -19.89
N ALA A 286 -4.01 2.25 -19.18
CA ALA A 286 -4.54 1.20 -18.29
C ALA A 286 -4.94 -0.08 -19.06
N ASN A 287 -5.65 0.08 -20.18
CA ASN A 287 -6.05 -1.06 -21.03
C ASN A 287 -4.85 -1.84 -21.57
N GLU A 288 -3.79 -1.13 -21.93
CA GLU A 288 -2.56 -1.72 -22.43
C GLU A 288 -1.84 -2.54 -21.37
N MET A 289 -1.96 -2.18 -20.09
CA MET A 289 -1.44 -3.00 -18.99
C MET A 289 -2.15 -4.35 -18.90
N LEU A 290 -3.46 -4.40 -19.15
CA LEU A 290 -4.25 -5.64 -19.14
C LEU A 290 -3.94 -6.57 -20.32
N SER A 291 -3.23 -6.10 -21.35
CA SER A 291 -2.76 -6.96 -22.44
C SER A 291 -1.73 -8.01 -22.00
N ILE A 292 -1.18 -7.89 -20.80
CA ILE A 292 -0.30 -8.90 -20.20
C ILE A 292 -1.16 -9.98 -19.55
N LYS A 293 -1.13 -11.19 -20.09
CA LYS A 293 -1.88 -12.32 -19.53
C LYS A 293 -1.51 -12.56 -18.06
N GLY A 294 -2.51 -12.57 -17.20
CA GLY A 294 -2.36 -12.76 -15.75
C GLY A 294 -2.31 -11.45 -14.95
N VAL A 295 -2.36 -10.28 -15.59
CA VAL A 295 -2.54 -9.01 -14.89
C VAL A 295 -4.03 -8.80 -14.63
N GLY A 296 -4.41 -8.70 -13.36
CA GLY A 296 -5.78 -8.39 -12.94
C GLY A 296 -5.97 -6.88 -12.73
N VAL A 297 -7.18 -6.37 -13.03
CA VAL A 297 -7.54 -4.95 -12.94
C VAL A 297 -7.21 -4.37 -11.56
N ILE A 298 -7.67 -4.99 -10.49
CA ILE A 298 -7.48 -4.50 -9.12
C ILE A 298 -6.00 -4.37 -8.76
N THR A 299 -5.16 -5.33 -9.13
CA THR A 299 -3.73 -5.27 -8.82
C THR A 299 -2.99 -4.23 -9.66
N ALA A 300 -3.40 -4.04 -10.92
CA ALA A 300 -2.91 -2.98 -11.79
C ALA A 300 -3.34 -1.60 -11.28
N ALA A 301 -4.59 -1.46 -10.83
CA ALA A 301 -5.10 -0.24 -10.18
C ALA A 301 -4.30 0.11 -8.92
N ILE A 302 -3.97 -0.87 -8.07
CA ILE A 302 -3.12 -0.65 -6.89
C ILE A 302 -1.73 -0.15 -7.33
N PHE A 303 -1.16 -0.71 -8.41
CA PHE A 303 0.12 -0.22 -8.94
C PHE A 303 0.04 1.26 -9.32
N ILE A 304 -0.98 1.65 -10.10
CA ILE A 304 -1.19 3.05 -10.51
C ILE A 304 -1.46 3.95 -9.31
N ALA A 305 -2.31 3.53 -8.38
CA ALA A 305 -2.59 4.28 -7.15
C ALA A 305 -1.33 4.56 -6.33
N GLU A 306 -0.39 3.61 -6.29
CA GLU A 306 0.87 3.76 -5.55
C GLU A 306 1.90 4.59 -6.32
N VAL A 307 1.98 4.44 -7.63
CA VAL A 307 2.96 5.14 -8.47
C VAL A 307 2.48 6.56 -8.79
N GLY A 308 1.19 6.74 -9.05
CA GLY A 308 0.61 7.99 -9.57
C GLY A 308 0.94 8.17 -11.05
N ASP A 309 0.97 9.41 -11.49
CA ASP A 309 1.31 9.76 -12.87
C ASP A 309 2.72 9.30 -13.23
N ILE A 310 2.80 8.44 -14.25
CA ILE A 310 4.06 7.85 -14.74
C ILE A 310 4.99 8.88 -15.38
N THR A 311 4.46 10.00 -15.88
CA THR A 311 5.25 11.06 -16.54
C THR A 311 6.25 11.70 -15.61
N ARG A 312 6.00 11.68 -14.31
CA ARG A 312 6.88 12.20 -13.25
C ARG A 312 8.19 11.43 -13.10
N TYR A 313 8.25 10.24 -13.68
CA TYR A 313 9.46 9.39 -13.58
C TYR A 313 10.22 9.40 -14.91
N GLU A 314 11.51 9.65 -14.83
CA GLU A 314 12.40 9.61 -15.98
C GLU A 314 12.85 8.17 -16.30
N HIS A 315 12.96 7.33 -15.26
CA HIS A 315 13.51 5.99 -15.40
C HIS A 315 12.82 4.98 -14.46
N PRO A 316 12.53 3.74 -14.91
CA PRO A 316 11.82 2.73 -14.12
C PRO A 316 12.55 2.33 -12.82
N LYS A 317 13.87 2.54 -12.71
CA LYS A 317 14.60 2.34 -11.45
C LYS A 317 14.09 3.21 -10.29
N GLN A 318 13.49 4.37 -10.59
CA GLN A 318 12.89 5.23 -9.56
C GLN A 318 11.67 4.53 -8.93
N ILE A 319 10.86 3.83 -9.73
CA ILE A 319 9.71 3.05 -9.25
C ILE A 319 10.18 1.80 -8.50
N GLN A 320 11.26 1.13 -8.97
CA GLN A 320 11.88 0.02 -8.25
C GLN A 320 12.36 0.45 -6.86
N LYS A 321 12.98 1.63 -6.76
CA LYS A 321 13.36 2.24 -5.48
C LYS A 321 12.15 2.55 -4.61
N LEU A 322 11.08 3.10 -5.21
CA LEU A 322 9.82 3.37 -4.53
C LEU A 322 9.18 2.09 -3.96
N ALA A 323 9.28 0.96 -4.66
CA ALA A 323 8.85 -0.35 -4.19
C ALA A 323 9.79 -0.98 -3.14
N GLY A 324 10.99 -0.42 -2.95
CA GLY A 324 12.00 -0.96 -2.04
C GLY A 324 12.72 -2.19 -2.57
N TYR A 325 12.86 -2.30 -3.90
CA TYR A 325 13.58 -3.39 -4.59
C TYR A 325 15.06 -3.10 -4.85
N ASN A 326 15.59 -1.96 -4.40
CA ASN A 326 17.03 -1.73 -4.47
C ASN A 326 17.78 -2.77 -3.65
N LEU A 327 18.88 -3.25 -4.18
CA LEU A 327 19.77 -4.17 -3.47
C LEU A 327 20.56 -3.40 -2.41
N VAL A 328 20.72 -4.02 -1.27
CA VAL A 328 21.56 -3.54 -0.17
C VAL A 328 22.60 -4.63 0.09
N GLU A 329 23.84 -4.24 0.05
CA GLU A 329 24.98 -5.07 0.42
C GLU A 329 25.31 -4.81 1.88
N ASN A 330 25.51 -5.86 2.63
CA ASN A 330 26.01 -5.80 4.00
C ASN A 330 27.45 -6.32 4.01
N SER A 331 28.36 -5.48 3.47
CA SER A 331 29.77 -5.80 3.44
C SER A 331 30.54 -4.77 4.26
N SER A 332 31.41 -5.23 5.14
CA SER A 332 32.38 -4.40 5.86
C SER A 332 33.74 -5.12 5.88
N GLY A 333 34.74 -4.50 5.29
CA GLY A 333 36.09 -5.08 5.21
C GLY A 333 36.09 -6.47 4.57
N GLN A 334 36.54 -7.49 5.31
CA GLN A 334 36.60 -8.88 4.84
C GLN A 334 35.26 -9.62 4.87
N HIS A 335 34.23 -9.07 5.54
CA HIS A 335 32.91 -9.70 5.64
C HIS A 335 32.05 -9.40 4.42
N LYS A 336 31.78 -10.43 3.60
CA LYS A 336 30.82 -10.38 2.48
C LYS A 336 29.48 -10.96 2.94
N GLY A 337 28.57 -10.10 3.42
CA GLY A 337 27.22 -10.51 3.81
C GLY A 337 26.29 -10.73 2.59
N GLN A 338 25.11 -11.28 2.86
CA GLN A 338 24.12 -11.54 1.81
C GLN A 338 23.54 -10.25 1.24
N THR A 339 23.52 -10.12 -0.10
CA THR A 339 22.80 -9.06 -0.81
C THR A 339 21.30 -9.31 -0.73
N THR A 340 20.56 -8.37 -0.18
CA THR A 340 19.10 -8.43 -0.06
C THR A 340 18.43 -7.19 -0.61
N ILE A 341 17.10 -7.25 -0.82
CA ILE A 341 16.34 -6.05 -1.17
C ILE A 341 16.20 -5.13 0.06
N SER A 342 16.27 -3.82 -0.15
CA SER A 342 16.24 -2.82 0.93
C SER A 342 14.95 -2.83 1.76
N LYS A 343 13.84 -3.23 1.16
CA LYS A 343 12.46 -3.12 1.70
C LYS A 343 12.08 -1.69 2.15
N ARG A 344 13.00 -0.71 2.04
CA ARG A 344 12.77 0.71 2.32
C ARG A 344 12.01 1.32 1.15
N GLY A 345 10.69 1.34 1.25
CA GLY A 345 9.79 1.82 0.20
C GLY A 345 8.35 1.42 0.49
N ARG A 346 7.44 1.69 -0.45
CA ARG A 346 6.00 1.45 -0.30
C ARG A 346 5.69 -0.04 -0.21
N ARG A 347 5.30 -0.49 0.98
CA ARG A 347 4.98 -1.90 1.25
C ARG A 347 3.83 -2.40 0.37
N ARG A 348 2.78 -1.58 0.17
CA ARG A 348 1.61 -1.92 -0.64
C ARG A 348 1.99 -2.12 -2.11
N LEU A 349 2.78 -1.21 -2.70
CA LEU A 349 3.31 -1.37 -4.06
C LEU A 349 4.09 -2.68 -4.23
N ARG A 350 4.98 -2.98 -3.29
CA ARG A 350 5.77 -4.22 -3.31
C ARG A 350 4.89 -5.46 -3.21
N SER A 351 3.87 -5.44 -2.33
CA SER A 351 2.91 -6.54 -2.17
C SER A 351 2.06 -6.74 -3.43
N ALA A 352 1.57 -5.66 -4.04
CA ALA A 352 0.78 -5.72 -5.27
C ALA A 352 1.58 -6.34 -6.42
N LEU A 353 2.82 -5.89 -6.63
CA LEU A 353 3.71 -6.44 -7.65
C LEU A 353 3.96 -7.94 -7.44
N TYR A 354 4.20 -8.36 -6.19
CA TYR A 354 4.42 -9.77 -5.89
C TYR A 354 3.15 -10.62 -6.11
N LYS A 355 1.97 -10.10 -5.75
CA LYS A 355 0.69 -10.76 -6.01
C LYS A 355 0.39 -10.87 -7.52
N MET A 356 0.76 -9.86 -8.31
CA MET A 356 0.62 -9.90 -9.77
C MET A 356 1.51 -10.95 -10.44
N ILE A 357 2.72 -11.16 -9.96
CA ILE A 357 3.66 -12.11 -10.56
C ILE A 357 3.16 -13.56 -10.50
N MET A 358 2.38 -13.93 -9.49
CA MET A 358 1.85 -15.31 -9.37
C MET A 358 0.95 -15.69 -10.55
N PRO A 359 -0.16 -14.98 -10.84
CA PRO A 359 -1.01 -15.30 -11.98
C PRO A 359 -0.31 -15.03 -13.33
N ILE A 360 0.63 -14.08 -13.41
CA ILE A 360 1.44 -13.88 -14.62
C ILE A 360 2.28 -15.14 -14.90
N LEU A 361 2.95 -15.71 -13.90
CA LEU A 361 3.72 -16.94 -14.05
C LEU A 361 2.85 -18.14 -14.43
N ALA A 362 1.59 -18.16 -14.01
CA ALA A 362 0.67 -19.22 -14.41
C ALA A 362 0.19 -19.09 -15.87
N ASN A 363 0.06 -17.87 -16.40
CA ASN A 363 -0.66 -17.58 -17.64
C ASN A 363 0.19 -16.98 -18.76
N ASN A 364 1.43 -16.55 -18.51
CA ASN A 364 2.27 -15.84 -19.48
C ASN A 364 3.57 -16.62 -19.74
N LYS A 365 3.71 -17.14 -20.97
CA LYS A 365 4.84 -17.99 -21.38
C LYS A 365 6.20 -17.30 -21.29
N GLU A 366 6.27 -16.02 -21.64
CA GLU A 366 7.51 -15.24 -21.63
C GLU A 366 8.03 -15.03 -20.20
N PHE A 367 7.13 -14.79 -19.25
CA PHE A 367 7.52 -14.68 -17.84
C PHE A 367 7.89 -16.05 -17.24
N GLN A 368 7.27 -17.14 -17.69
CA GLN A 368 7.67 -18.52 -17.33
C GLN A 368 9.09 -18.81 -17.82
N GLU A 369 9.39 -18.47 -19.09
CA GLU A 369 10.72 -18.63 -19.68
C GLU A 369 11.77 -17.87 -18.90
N LEU A 370 11.51 -16.60 -18.54
CA LEU A 370 12.37 -15.80 -17.69
C LEU A 370 12.60 -16.43 -16.32
N HIS A 371 11.53 -16.93 -15.71
CA HIS A 371 11.62 -17.58 -14.39
C HIS A 371 12.51 -18.83 -14.46
N LYS A 372 12.28 -19.67 -15.47
CA LYS A 372 13.09 -20.86 -15.73
C LYS A 372 14.56 -20.47 -15.94
N TYR A 373 14.82 -19.50 -16.83
CA TYR A 373 16.17 -19.00 -17.08
C TYR A 373 16.89 -18.57 -15.80
N TYR A 374 16.26 -17.69 -14.98
CA TYR A 374 16.89 -17.22 -13.75
C TYR A 374 17.12 -18.28 -12.70
N THR A 375 16.29 -19.32 -12.67
CA THR A 375 16.41 -20.41 -11.69
C THR A 375 17.34 -21.54 -12.12
N THR A 376 17.61 -21.68 -13.44
CA THR A 376 18.40 -22.80 -13.99
C THR A 376 19.70 -22.38 -14.71
N ARG A 377 19.99 -21.08 -14.84
CA ARG A 377 21.23 -20.59 -15.45
C ARG A 377 22.47 -21.14 -14.72
N LYS A 378 23.54 -21.42 -15.47
CA LYS A 378 24.78 -22.01 -14.93
C LYS A 378 25.45 -21.11 -13.90
N GLU A 379 25.52 -19.79 -14.16
CA GLU A 379 26.14 -18.83 -13.27
C GLU A 379 25.10 -18.15 -12.38
N ASN A 380 25.28 -18.20 -11.05
CA ASN A 380 24.42 -17.60 -10.05
C ASN A 380 22.91 -17.92 -10.23
N PRO A 381 22.49 -19.20 -10.19
CA PRO A 381 21.09 -19.53 -10.26
C PRO A 381 20.34 -18.93 -9.08
N LEU A 382 19.19 -18.31 -9.34
CA LEU A 382 18.39 -17.68 -8.31
C LEU A 382 17.42 -18.67 -7.64
N LYS A 383 17.21 -18.52 -6.34
CA LYS A 383 16.10 -19.22 -5.66
C LYS A 383 14.76 -18.72 -6.22
N LYS A 384 13.73 -19.57 -6.22
CA LYS A 384 12.39 -19.25 -6.78
C LYS A 384 11.86 -17.88 -6.35
N LYS A 385 11.91 -17.54 -5.04
CA LYS A 385 11.47 -16.22 -4.54
C LYS A 385 12.35 -15.06 -5.03
N GLN A 386 13.65 -15.26 -5.19
CA GLN A 386 14.55 -14.22 -5.73
C GLN A 386 14.23 -13.94 -7.20
N SER A 387 14.02 -15.00 -8.01
CA SER A 387 13.59 -14.85 -9.39
C SER A 387 12.27 -14.08 -9.49
N MET A 388 11.28 -14.38 -8.65
CA MET A 388 10.02 -13.62 -8.62
C MET A 388 10.23 -12.12 -8.36
N ILE A 389 11.17 -11.73 -7.49
CA ILE A 389 11.51 -10.32 -7.26
C ILE A 389 12.14 -9.68 -8.50
N VAL A 390 13.00 -10.41 -9.20
CA VAL A 390 13.59 -9.95 -10.48
C VAL A 390 12.49 -9.73 -11.51
N LEU A 391 11.50 -10.64 -11.59
CA LEU A 391 10.34 -10.50 -12.47
C LEU A 391 9.45 -9.32 -12.08
N CYS A 392 9.27 -9.01 -10.77
CA CYS A 392 8.61 -7.77 -10.35
C CYS A 392 9.35 -6.54 -10.89
N CYS A 393 10.68 -6.52 -10.82
CA CYS A 393 11.49 -5.43 -11.39
C CYS A 393 11.35 -5.35 -12.92
N LYS A 394 11.23 -6.49 -13.61
CA LYS A 394 10.99 -6.53 -15.04
C LYS A 394 9.58 -6.02 -15.38
N LEU A 395 8.56 -6.44 -14.63
CA LEU A 395 7.18 -5.96 -14.77
C LEU A 395 7.08 -4.43 -14.61
N ILE A 396 7.78 -3.85 -13.63
CA ILE A 396 7.87 -2.39 -13.49
C ILE A 396 8.41 -1.74 -14.76
N ARG A 397 9.44 -2.30 -15.39
CA ARG A 397 9.99 -1.76 -16.64
C ARG A 397 8.99 -1.85 -17.79
N VAL A 398 8.25 -2.95 -17.86
CA VAL A 398 7.20 -3.15 -18.87
C VAL A 398 6.07 -2.15 -18.67
N PHE A 399 5.54 -2.03 -17.45
CA PHE A 399 4.50 -1.06 -17.12
C PHE A 399 4.94 0.39 -17.37
N PHE A 400 6.19 0.71 -17.04
CA PHE A 400 6.73 2.03 -17.31
C PHE A 400 6.70 2.38 -18.82
N VAL A 401 7.07 1.44 -19.68
CA VAL A 401 7.05 1.65 -21.14
C VAL A 401 5.62 1.73 -21.66
N ILE A 402 4.74 0.85 -21.20
CA ILE A 402 3.32 0.81 -21.58
C ILE A 402 2.66 2.15 -21.23
N LEU A 403 2.72 2.57 -19.99
CA LEU A 403 2.07 3.79 -19.50
C LEU A 403 2.67 5.06 -20.10
N LYS A 404 3.99 5.08 -20.35
CA LYS A 404 4.66 6.27 -20.91
C LYS A 404 4.48 6.44 -22.41
N LYS A 405 4.28 5.34 -23.15
CA LYS A 405 4.21 5.32 -24.61
C LYS A 405 2.83 4.94 -25.17
N GLY A 406 1.89 4.52 -24.34
CA GLY A 406 0.58 4.04 -24.79
C GLY A 406 0.65 2.81 -25.70
N VAL A 407 1.61 1.90 -25.47
CA VAL A 407 1.84 0.74 -26.33
C VAL A 407 1.44 -0.56 -25.67
N LYS A 408 0.90 -1.51 -26.44
CA LYS A 408 0.58 -2.85 -25.95
C LYS A 408 1.83 -3.65 -25.59
N TYR A 409 1.69 -4.61 -24.71
CA TYR A 409 2.74 -5.54 -24.32
C TYR A 409 3.29 -6.34 -25.52
N ASN A 410 4.61 -6.47 -25.57
CA ASN A 410 5.30 -7.27 -26.56
C ASN A 410 6.33 -8.18 -25.88
N GLY A 411 5.99 -9.47 -25.81
CA GLY A 411 6.80 -10.49 -25.15
C GLY A 411 8.18 -10.68 -25.80
N ASN A 412 8.26 -10.63 -27.14
CA ASN A 412 9.51 -10.78 -27.86
C ASN A 412 10.51 -9.64 -27.52
N LYS A 413 10.02 -8.39 -27.41
CA LYS A 413 10.86 -7.28 -26.96
C LYS A 413 11.34 -7.46 -25.53
N MET A 414 10.48 -8.03 -24.67
CA MET A 414 10.83 -8.27 -23.27
C MET A 414 11.94 -9.31 -23.13
N LEU A 415 11.98 -10.32 -24.00
CA LEU A 415 12.96 -11.41 -23.96
C LEU A 415 14.30 -11.07 -24.63
N ARG A 416 14.41 -9.95 -25.36
CA ARG A 416 15.67 -9.58 -26.07
C ARG A 416 16.87 -9.37 -25.14
N ASP A 417 16.65 -9.01 -23.90
CA ASP A 417 17.72 -8.76 -22.93
C ASP A 417 18.38 -10.04 -22.39
N ILE A 418 17.92 -11.24 -22.81
CA ILE A 418 18.46 -12.50 -22.33
C ILE A 418 19.28 -13.11 -23.44
N LYS A 419 20.55 -13.40 -23.15
CA LYS A 419 21.35 -14.32 -23.95
C LYS A 419 20.73 -15.71 -23.81
N ARG A 420 19.89 -16.12 -24.76
CA ARG A 420 19.37 -17.48 -24.81
C ARG A 420 20.55 -18.40 -25.10
N PRO A 421 20.74 -19.49 -24.33
CA PRO A 421 21.58 -20.57 -24.84
C PRO A 421 20.97 -20.98 -26.18
N GLU A 422 21.79 -21.03 -27.24
CA GLU A 422 21.37 -21.57 -28.52
C GLU A 422 20.73 -22.94 -28.25
N ILE A 423 19.47 -23.09 -28.63
CA ILE A 423 18.84 -24.41 -28.68
C ILE A 423 19.59 -25.10 -29.83
N ARG A 424 20.62 -25.85 -29.50
CA ARG A 424 21.16 -26.84 -30.43
C ARG A 424 20.02 -27.77 -30.69
N ASN A 425 19.40 -27.63 -31.86
CA ASN A 425 18.50 -28.61 -32.41
C ASN A 425 19.27 -29.93 -32.38
N ALA A 426 18.86 -30.85 -31.51
CA ALA A 426 19.27 -32.22 -31.57
C ALA A 426 18.63 -32.74 -32.86
N ALA A 427 19.49 -32.93 -33.89
CA ALA A 427 19.13 -33.68 -35.08
C ALA A 427 18.92 -35.13 -34.70
#